data_92b9d0c663b305f97b1b1d1659ae8ca0
#
_entry.id   92b9d0c663b305f97b1b1d1659ae8ca0
#
_cell.length_a   1.000
_cell.length_b   1.000
_cell.length_c   1.000
_cell.angle_alpha   90.00
_cell.angle_beta   90.00
_cell.angle_gamma   90.00
#
_symmetry.space_group_name_H-M   'P 1'
#
loop_
_entity.id
_entity.type
_entity.pdbx_description
1 polymer ?
#
loop_
_entity_poly.entity_id
_entity_poly.type
_entity_poly.pdbx_seq_one_letter_code
_entity_poly.pdbx_strand_id
1 'polypeptide(L)'
;MSPHIAAEREGITISTEKIFSAYSELTLSGSQLIIEGAGGLLVPLNENEFILDLIKKLNTKVILVSRNYLGSINHSLLTAQICRQKGIKVAGWIFTDSFMDYESDIARWSGYPKIASVPKISLVDKLAVSAQAASIKEDLLRVL
;
A
#
# COMPACT_ATOMS: atom_id res chain seq x y z
N MET A 1 8.58 -13.64 -6.53
CA MET A 1 8.96 -14.42 -5.32
C MET A 1 8.66 -13.57 -4.11
N SER A 2 8.16 -14.15 -3.02
CA SER A 2 7.90 -13.38 -1.78
C SER A 2 9.20 -13.04 -1.06
N PRO A 3 9.22 -11.95 -0.26
CA PRO A 3 10.44 -11.45 0.39
C PRO A 3 11.18 -12.50 1.22
N HIS A 4 10.46 -13.25 2.08
CA HIS A 4 11.08 -14.26 2.94
C HIS A 4 11.78 -15.37 2.17
N ILE A 5 11.17 -15.85 1.05
CA ILE A 5 11.80 -16.89 0.22
C ILE A 5 13.04 -16.34 -0.51
N ALA A 6 13.00 -15.08 -0.95
CA ALA A 6 14.16 -14.44 -1.56
C ALA A 6 15.33 -14.34 -0.56
N ALA A 7 15.04 -13.89 0.65
CA ALA A 7 16.01 -13.78 1.73
C ALA A 7 16.62 -15.14 2.13
N GLU A 8 15.77 -16.16 2.27
CA GLU A 8 16.20 -17.53 2.58
C GLU A 8 17.19 -18.07 1.54
N ARG A 9 16.93 -17.85 0.24
CA ARG A 9 17.83 -18.26 -0.84
C ARG A 9 19.19 -17.58 -0.80
N GLU A 10 19.26 -16.40 -0.25
CA GLU A 10 20.49 -15.63 -0.05
C GLU A 10 21.14 -15.87 1.32
N GLY A 11 20.56 -16.76 2.14
CA GLY A 11 21.06 -17.06 3.48
C GLY A 11 20.93 -15.91 4.47
N ILE A 12 19.97 -15.00 4.25
CA ILE A 12 19.72 -13.84 5.12
C ILE A 12 18.31 -13.90 5.70
N THR A 13 18.11 -13.19 6.82
CA THR A 13 16.79 -12.99 7.42
C THR A 13 16.45 -11.50 7.37
N ILE A 14 15.25 -11.18 6.91
CA ILE A 14 14.75 -9.80 6.92
C ILE A 14 14.49 -9.37 8.37
N SER A 15 15.17 -8.33 8.81
CA SER A 15 15.01 -7.74 10.15
C SER A 15 14.16 -6.50 10.09
N THR A 16 12.98 -6.52 10.70
CA THR A 16 12.10 -5.35 10.81
C THR A 16 12.72 -4.28 11.71
N GLU A 17 13.60 -4.65 12.65
CA GLU A 17 14.36 -3.70 13.48
C GLU A 17 15.33 -2.86 12.63
N LYS A 18 16.06 -3.49 11.70
CA LYS A 18 16.93 -2.75 10.78
C LYS A 18 16.15 -1.79 9.90
N ILE A 19 14.98 -2.21 9.41
CA ILE A 19 14.09 -1.35 8.61
C ILE A 19 13.62 -0.17 9.46
N PHE A 20 13.20 -0.42 10.71
CA PHE A 20 12.76 0.62 11.63
C PHE A 20 13.88 1.63 11.95
N SER A 21 15.10 1.16 12.18
CA SER A 21 16.25 2.05 12.43
C SER A 21 16.52 2.95 11.23
N ALA A 22 16.57 2.39 10.02
CA ALA A 22 16.77 3.17 8.80
C ALA A 22 15.63 4.19 8.57
N TYR A 23 14.38 3.77 8.82
CA TYR A 23 13.23 4.68 8.78
C TYR A 23 13.38 5.84 9.75
N SER A 24 13.77 5.55 11.00
CA SER A 24 13.94 6.55 12.04
C SER A 24 15.01 7.57 11.68
N GLU A 25 16.16 7.12 11.15
CA GLU A 25 17.22 8.00 10.67
C GLU A 25 16.75 8.92 9.54
N LEU A 26 16.04 8.38 8.57
CA LEU A 26 15.49 9.15 7.45
C LEU A 26 14.45 10.18 7.89
N THR A 27 13.61 9.86 8.86
CA THR A 27 12.60 10.80 9.37
C THR A 27 13.21 11.93 10.18
N LEU A 28 14.34 11.72 10.87
CA LEU A 28 15.05 12.77 11.58
C LEU A 28 15.57 13.87 10.65
N SER A 29 15.81 13.57 9.39
CA SER A 29 16.22 14.57 8.39
C SER A 29 15.10 15.52 7.95
N GLY A 30 13.87 15.35 8.45
CA GLY A 30 12.71 16.15 8.07
C GLY A 30 12.13 15.81 6.68
N SER A 31 12.58 14.72 6.07
CA SER A 31 12.11 14.28 4.76
C SER A 31 10.74 13.59 4.86
N GLN A 32 9.88 13.85 3.89
CA GLN A 32 8.68 13.02 3.69
C GLN A 32 9.09 11.70 3.04
N LEU A 33 8.61 10.59 3.60
CA LEU A 33 8.93 9.25 3.13
C LEU A 33 7.68 8.56 2.58
N ILE A 34 7.83 7.93 1.42
CA ILE A 34 6.87 6.99 0.88
C ILE A 34 7.49 5.61 0.97
N ILE A 35 6.78 4.69 1.61
CA ILE A 35 7.24 3.32 1.81
C ILE A 35 6.29 2.39 1.06
N GLU A 36 6.82 1.64 0.11
CA GLU A 36 6.07 0.62 -0.61
C GLU A 36 6.31 -0.75 0.02
N GLY A 37 5.23 -1.46 0.34
CA GLY A 37 5.28 -2.84 0.78
C GLY A 37 5.44 -3.81 -0.40
N ALA A 38 6.13 -4.91 -0.19
CA ALA A 38 6.29 -5.96 -1.19
C ALA A 38 5.09 -6.92 -1.16
N GLY A 39 4.05 -6.62 -1.89
CA GLY A 39 2.82 -7.41 -1.95
C GLY A 39 1.75 -6.95 -0.95
N GLY A 40 0.95 -7.89 -0.43
CA GLY A 40 -0.16 -7.57 0.46
C GLY A 40 0.22 -7.58 1.94
N LEU A 41 -0.74 -7.20 2.81
CA LEU A 41 -0.54 -7.04 4.26
C LEU A 41 -0.01 -8.31 4.96
N LEU A 42 -0.46 -9.48 4.52
CA LEU A 42 -0.09 -10.77 5.11
C LEU A 42 1.05 -11.45 4.36
N VAL A 43 1.83 -10.72 3.59
CA VAL A 43 3.08 -11.25 3.01
C VAL A 43 4.13 -11.35 4.11
N PRO A 44 4.69 -12.55 4.34
CA PRO A 44 5.70 -12.73 5.37
C PRO A 44 7.02 -12.07 4.99
N LEU A 45 7.63 -11.40 5.95
CA LEU A 45 8.99 -10.86 5.88
C LEU A 45 10.00 -11.87 6.41
N ASN A 46 9.63 -12.55 7.47
CA ASN A 46 10.39 -13.63 8.10
C ASN A 46 9.39 -14.63 8.72
N GLU A 47 9.84 -15.58 9.51
CA GLU A 47 8.98 -16.60 10.13
C GLU A 47 7.94 -16.06 11.11
N ASN A 48 8.17 -14.89 11.68
CA ASN A 48 7.35 -14.34 12.78
C ASN A 48 6.64 -13.05 12.42
N GLU A 49 7.04 -12.36 11.33
CA GLU A 49 6.57 -11.01 11.02
C GLU A 49 6.10 -10.89 9.57
N PHE A 50 5.01 -10.18 9.39
CA PHE A 50 4.39 -9.85 8.11
C PHE A 50 4.58 -8.35 7.78
N ILE A 51 4.27 -7.96 6.55
CA ILE A 51 4.20 -6.54 6.15
C ILE A 51 3.32 -5.74 7.13
N LEU A 52 2.22 -6.33 7.59
CA LEU A 52 1.31 -5.74 8.58
C LEU A 52 2.03 -5.34 9.88
N ASP A 53 2.91 -6.20 10.38
CA ASP A 53 3.65 -5.95 11.62
C ASP A 53 4.65 -4.82 11.44
N LEU A 54 5.30 -4.76 10.28
CA LEU A 54 6.15 -3.63 9.91
C LEU A 54 5.36 -2.31 9.85
N ILE A 55 4.19 -2.29 9.21
CA ILE A 55 3.34 -1.09 9.16
C ILE A 55 3.00 -0.60 10.58
N LYS A 56 2.63 -1.51 11.48
CA LYS A 56 2.34 -1.17 12.89
C LYS A 56 3.57 -0.59 13.59
N LYS A 57 4.72 -1.20 13.39
CA LYS A 57 6.00 -0.78 13.98
C LYS A 57 6.40 0.62 13.51
N LEU A 58 6.23 0.93 12.23
CA LEU A 58 6.49 2.24 11.66
C LEU A 58 5.43 3.29 12.06
N ASN A 59 4.26 2.85 12.53
CA ASN A 59 3.12 3.70 12.89
C ASN A 59 2.73 4.73 11.79
N THR A 60 2.84 4.32 10.55
CA THR A 60 2.57 5.16 9.38
C THR A 60 1.10 5.16 8.99
N LYS A 61 0.67 6.19 8.27
CA LYS A 61 -0.62 6.21 7.58
C LYS A 61 -0.51 5.38 6.30
N VAL A 62 -1.53 4.60 5.98
CA VAL A 62 -1.54 3.66 4.85
C VAL A 62 -2.50 4.14 3.77
N ILE A 63 -2.05 4.16 2.53
CA ILE A 63 -2.89 4.23 1.34
C ILE A 63 -3.03 2.81 0.79
N LEU A 64 -4.26 2.33 0.65
CA LEU A 64 -4.54 1.03 0.05
C LEU A 64 -4.63 1.19 -1.47
N VAL A 65 -3.88 0.38 -2.20
CA VAL A 65 -3.94 0.35 -3.66
C VAL A 65 -4.64 -0.93 -4.09
N SER A 66 -5.74 -0.80 -4.82
CA SER A 66 -6.51 -1.93 -5.36
C SER A 66 -6.57 -1.88 -6.87
N ARG A 67 -6.13 -2.96 -7.50
CA ARG A 67 -6.34 -3.17 -8.92
C ARG A 67 -7.74 -3.72 -9.15
N ASN A 68 -8.47 -3.16 -10.12
CA ASN A 68 -9.80 -3.62 -10.47
C ASN A 68 -9.75 -4.87 -11.38
N TYR A 69 -10.36 -5.95 -10.94
CA TYR A 69 -10.52 -7.22 -11.68
C TYR A 69 -11.62 -8.08 -11.02
N LEU A 70 -12.03 -9.17 -11.69
CA LEU A 70 -12.99 -10.11 -11.10
C LEU A 70 -12.44 -10.74 -9.81
N GLY A 71 -13.04 -10.43 -8.66
CA GLY A 71 -12.57 -10.84 -7.33
C GLY A 71 -11.94 -9.72 -6.49
N SER A 72 -11.68 -8.54 -7.08
CA SER A 72 -11.06 -7.42 -6.36
C SER A 72 -11.92 -6.91 -5.20
N ILE A 73 -13.24 -6.96 -5.29
CA ILE A 73 -14.14 -6.61 -4.18
C ILE A 73 -13.81 -7.45 -2.94
N ASN A 74 -13.78 -8.77 -3.10
CA ASN A 74 -13.47 -9.68 -1.98
C ASN A 74 -12.09 -9.40 -1.38
N HIS A 75 -11.05 -9.29 -2.21
CA HIS A 75 -9.69 -9.05 -1.73
C HIS A 75 -9.55 -7.68 -1.05
N SER A 76 -10.18 -6.66 -1.58
CA SER A 76 -10.16 -5.31 -1.00
C SER A 76 -10.88 -5.28 0.35
N LEU A 77 -12.05 -5.91 0.45
CA LEU A 77 -12.81 -5.94 1.70
C LEU A 77 -12.11 -6.76 2.79
N LEU A 78 -11.49 -7.89 2.44
CA LEU A 78 -10.64 -8.65 3.38
C LEU A 78 -9.47 -7.80 3.88
N THR A 79 -8.78 -7.09 2.99
CA THR A 79 -7.69 -6.17 3.36
C THR A 79 -8.19 -5.07 4.29
N ALA A 80 -9.30 -4.42 3.96
CA ALA A 80 -9.91 -3.38 4.79
C ALA A 80 -10.30 -3.90 6.17
N GLN A 81 -10.88 -5.10 6.24
CA GLN A 81 -11.26 -5.72 7.50
C GLN A 81 -10.05 -6.01 8.39
N ILE A 82 -8.97 -6.54 7.84
CA ILE A 82 -7.71 -6.75 8.56
C ILE A 82 -7.15 -5.43 9.06
N CYS A 83 -7.10 -4.38 8.23
CA CYS A 83 -6.65 -3.06 8.65
C CYS A 83 -7.44 -2.56 9.87
N ARG A 84 -8.76 -2.68 9.84
CA ARG A 84 -9.65 -2.26 10.94
C ARG A 84 -9.40 -3.08 12.22
N GLN A 85 -9.35 -4.41 12.10
CA GLN A 85 -9.11 -5.30 13.25
C GLN A 85 -7.75 -5.07 13.91
N LYS A 86 -6.75 -4.70 13.12
CA LYS A 86 -5.38 -4.47 13.60
C LYS A 86 -5.08 -3.02 13.95
N GLY A 87 -6.07 -2.12 13.84
CA GLY A 87 -5.91 -0.71 14.17
C GLY A 87 -4.98 0.07 13.24
N ILE A 88 -4.88 -0.34 11.97
CA ILE A 88 -4.06 0.36 10.96
C ILE A 88 -4.75 1.66 10.56
N LYS A 89 -4.00 2.74 10.55
CA LYS A 89 -4.49 4.07 10.11
C LYS A 89 -4.53 4.14 8.58
N VAL A 90 -5.70 3.91 8.00
CA VAL A 90 -5.90 3.95 6.55
C VAL A 90 -6.40 5.34 6.13
N ALA A 91 -5.70 5.97 5.18
CA ALA A 91 -6.10 7.23 4.57
C ALA A 91 -7.23 7.06 3.55
N GLY A 92 -7.21 5.98 2.80
CA GLY A 92 -8.20 5.64 1.78
C GLY A 92 -7.63 4.73 0.69
N TRP A 93 -8.39 4.68 -0.42
CA TRP A 93 -8.10 3.84 -1.57
C TRP A 93 -7.59 4.63 -2.78
N ILE A 94 -6.57 4.11 -3.44
CA ILE A 94 -6.28 4.41 -4.84
C ILE A 94 -6.62 3.16 -5.64
N PHE A 95 -7.42 3.31 -6.69
CA PHE A 95 -7.77 2.23 -7.59
C PHE A 95 -6.96 2.31 -8.87
N THR A 96 -6.58 1.15 -9.40
CA THR A 96 -5.89 1.04 -10.69
C THR A 96 -6.68 0.15 -11.63
N ASP A 97 -6.53 0.37 -12.91
CA ASP A 97 -7.30 -0.26 -13.99
C ASP A 97 -8.82 0.03 -13.89
N SER A 98 -9.55 -0.29 -14.94
CA SER A 98 -11.00 -0.16 -14.97
C SER A 98 -11.62 -1.53 -15.20
N PHE A 99 -12.45 -1.98 -14.28
CA PHE A 99 -13.22 -3.21 -14.43
C PHE A 99 -14.56 -3.02 -13.73
N MET A 100 -15.60 -2.79 -14.50
CA MET A 100 -16.92 -2.42 -13.96
C MET A 100 -16.80 -1.20 -12.99
N ASP A 101 -17.82 -0.91 -12.22
CA ASP A 101 -17.83 0.20 -11.25
C ASP A 101 -17.60 -0.30 -9.81
N TYR A 102 -16.54 -1.10 -9.62
CA TYR A 102 -16.25 -1.71 -8.31
C TYR A 102 -15.69 -0.73 -7.26
N GLU A 103 -15.13 0.38 -7.71
CA GLU A 103 -14.46 1.35 -6.84
C GLU A 103 -15.40 1.96 -5.80
N SER A 104 -16.58 2.40 -6.25
CA SER A 104 -17.61 2.99 -5.40
C SER A 104 -18.13 1.99 -4.37
N ASP A 105 -18.32 0.75 -4.78
CA ASP A 105 -18.76 -0.33 -3.91
C ASP A 105 -17.71 -0.69 -2.87
N ILE A 106 -16.45 -0.85 -3.27
CA ILE A 106 -15.35 -1.14 -2.36
C ILE A 106 -15.20 -0.01 -1.33
N ALA A 107 -15.21 1.24 -1.76
CA ALA A 107 -15.11 2.38 -0.86
C ALA A 107 -16.27 2.39 0.16
N ARG A 108 -17.50 2.21 -0.31
CA ARG A 108 -18.71 2.19 0.53
C ARG A 108 -18.68 1.07 1.55
N TRP A 109 -18.41 -0.17 1.13
CA TRP A 109 -18.44 -1.33 2.04
C TRP A 109 -17.23 -1.40 2.96
N SER A 110 -16.06 -0.95 2.50
CA SER A 110 -14.88 -0.87 3.36
C SER A 110 -14.96 0.26 4.38
N GLY A 111 -15.74 1.30 4.13
CA GLY A 111 -15.80 2.50 4.97
C GLY A 111 -14.57 3.40 4.86
N TYR A 112 -13.66 3.11 3.92
CA TYR A 112 -12.51 3.97 3.62
C TYR A 112 -12.76 4.76 2.34
N PRO A 113 -12.44 6.07 2.30
CA PRO A 113 -12.74 6.91 1.16
C PRO A 113 -11.91 6.50 -0.08
N LYS A 114 -12.48 6.72 -1.25
CA LYS A 114 -11.73 6.75 -2.49
C LYS A 114 -10.94 8.05 -2.56
N ILE A 115 -9.63 7.94 -2.73
CA ILE A 115 -8.74 9.09 -2.93
C ILE A 115 -8.66 9.38 -4.43
N ALA A 116 -8.31 8.38 -5.23
CA ALA A 116 -8.11 8.57 -6.65
C ALA A 116 -8.30 7.27 -7.45
N SER A 117 -8.40 7.42 -8.76
CA SER A 117 -8.31 6.31 -9.73
C SER A 117 -7.21 6.62 -10.74
N VAL A 118 -6.39 5.62 -11.03
CA VAL A 118 -5.36 5.67 -12.05
C VAL A 118 -5.74 4.70 -13.16
N PRO A 119 -6.05 5.18 -14.38
CA PRO A 119 -6.44 4.31 -15.48
C PRO A 119 -5.26 3.44 -15.91
N LYS A 120 -5.56 2.35 -16.60
CA LYS A 120 -4.53 1.54 -17.24
C LYS A 120 -3.79 2.35 -18.31
N ILE A 121 -2.48 2.43 -18.19
CA ILE A 121 -1.61 3.16 -19.11
C ILE A 121 -0.92 2.13 -20.02
N SER A 122 -1.00 2.34 -21.32
CA SER A 122 -0.40 1.44 -22.32
C SER A 122 1.12 1.51 -22.35
N LEU A 123 1.67 2.70 -22.14
CA LEU A 123 3.11 2.94 -22.05
C LEU A 123 3.40 3.72 -20.77
N VAL A 124 4.15 3.09 -19.87
CA VAL A 124 4.56 3.72 -18.61
C VAL A 124 5.92 4.38 -18.82
N ASP A 125 5.91 5.68 -19.07
CA ASP A 125 7.09 6.52 -19.19
C ASP A 125 7.01 7.72 -18.22
N LYS A 126 8.05 8.53 -18.19
CA LYS A 126 8.14 9.69 -17.29
C LYS A 126 7.00 10.69 -17.51
N LEU A 127 6.58 10.90 -18.77
CA LEU A 127 5.51 11.85 -19.11
C LEU A 127 4.15 11.33 -18.63
N ALA A 128 3.86 10.06 -18.89
CA ALA A 128 2.63 9.41 -18.44
C ALA A 128 2.52 9.41 -16.91
N VAL A 129 3.61 9.06 -16.20
CA VAL A 129 3.65 9.09 -14.73
C VAL A 129 3.45 10.51 -14.21
N SER A 130 4.11 11.52 -14.79
CA SER A 130 3.96 12.92 -14.37
C SER A 130 2.54 13.43 -14.58
N ALA A 131 1.89 13.08 -15.72
CA ALA A 131 0.52 13.45 -16.00
C ALA A 131 -0.46 12.82 -15.00
N GLN A 132 -0.30 11.52 -14.68
CA GLN A 132 -1.13 10.86 -13.66
C GLN A 132 -0.90 11.42 -12.28
N ALA A 133 0.34 11.68 -11.89
CA ALA A 133 0.66 12.31 -10.61
C ALA A 133 0.01 13.70 -10.48
N ALA A 134 0.05 14.51 -11.54
CA ALA A 134 -0.60 15.81 -11.57
C ALA A 134 -2.13 15.70 -11.44
N SER A 135 -2.75 14.70 -12.08
CA SER A 135 -4.22 14.52 -12.06
C SER A 135 -4.76 14.13 -10.67
N ILE A 136 -3.98 13.44 -9.84
CA ILE A 136 -4.42 12.98 -8.50
C ILE A 136 -3.80 13.79 -7.34
N LYS A 137 -2.98 14.79 -7.66
CA LYS A 137 -2.20 15.56 -6.67
C LYS A 137 -3.06 16.17 -5.57
N GLU A 138 -4.12 16.88 -5.96
CA GLU A 138 -4.98 17.58 -5.00
C GLU A 138 -5.71 16.60 -4.06
N ASP A 139 -6.15 15.47 -4.58
CA ASP A 139 -6.81 14.44 -3.78
C ASP A 139 -5.85 13.77 -2.80
N LEU A 140 -4.60 13.54 -3.22
CA LEU A 140 -3.55 13.04 -2.32
C LEU A 140 -3.21 14.03 -1.21
N LEU A 141 -3.05 15.31 -1.55
CA LEU A 141 -2.69 16.33 -0.56
C LEU A 141 -3.76 16.54 0.54
N ARG A 142 -5.03 16.20 0.26
CA ARG A 142 -6.11 16.27 1.27
C ARG A 142 -6.02 15.19 2.34
N VAL A 143 -5.32 14.10 2.08
CA VAL A 143 -5.27 12.93 2.96
C VAL A 143 -3.89 12.69 3.60
N LEU A 144 -2.86 13.32 3.07
CA LEU A 144 -1.50 13.30 3.64
C LEU A 144 -1.35 14.32 4.75
#